data_2530ed47636e243d663f6828a28a3a53
#
_entry.id   2530ed47636e243d663f6828a28a3a53
#
_cell.length_a   1.000
_cell.length_b   1.000
_cell.length_c   1.000
_cell.angle_alpha   90.00
_cell.angle_beta   90.00
_cell.angle_gamma   90.00
#
_symmetry.space_group_name_H-M   'P 1'
#
loop_
_entity.id
_entity.type
_entity.pdbx_description
1 polymer ?
#
loop_
_entity_poly.entity_id
_entity_poly.type
_entity_poly.pdbx_seq_one_letter_code
_entity_poly.pdbx_strand_id
1 'polypeptide(L)'
;MLNLSSIKNTVNNLVTKFKTRNPFKFCYYLNIPILHEPLGNIKGFFQNTLNTPIIHLNSNLDEHEIKCVISHELGHAILHKDLNVCFLKHYTFSVTDRYENEANKFTAELLIDDNMLIDIMEVNNLITIDELSKYFGVPSEFISYKFTHLNFN
;
A
#
# COMPACT_ATOMS: atom_id res chain seq x y z
N MET A 1 -12.68 -5.86 11.99
CA MET A 1 -11.62 -6.36 11.07
C MET A 1 -12.16 -6.22 9.66
N LEU A 2 -11.50 -5.40 8.84
CA LEU A 2 -11.84 -5.34 7.42
C LEU A 2 -11.46 -6.70 6.82
N ASN A 3 -12.39 -7.36 6.15
CA ASN A 3 -12.06 -8.59 5.47
C ASN A 3 -11.28 -8.27 4.16
N LEU A 4 -10.56 -9.23 3.64
CA LEU A 4 -9.76 -9.07 2.43
C LEU A 4 -10.57 -8.56 1.24
N SER A 5 -11.76 -9.12 1.05
CA SER A 5 -12.71 -8.73 0.01
C SER A 5 -13.07 -7.24 0.11
N SER A 6 -13.18 -6.69 1.32
CA SER A 6 -13.43 -5.26 1.55
C SER A 6 -12.26 -4.38 1.10
N ILE A 7 -11.00 -4.76 1.43
CA ILE A 7 -9.81 -3.99 1.04
C ILE A 7 -9.62 -4.01 -0.48
N LYS A 8 -9.70 -5.18 -1.09
CA LYS A 8 -9.63 -5.35 -2.55
C LYS A 8 -10.70 -4.53 -3.28
N ASN A 9 -11.95 -4.56 -2.79
CA ASN A 9 -13.04 -3.76 -3.35
C ASN A 9 -12.78 -2.26 -3.19
N THR A 10 -12.21 -1.82 -2.06
CA THR A 10 -11.83 -0.42 -1.86
C THR A 10 -10.81 0.02 -2.90
N VAL A 11 -9.75 -0.77 -3.11
CA VAL A 11 -8.72 -0.48 -4.13
C VAL A 11 -9.34 -0.47 -5.52
N ASN A 12 -10.13 -1.47 -5.88
CA ASN A 12 -10.77 -1.56 -7.20
C ASN A 12 -11.70 -0.38 -7.48
N ASN A 13 -12.45 0.07 -6.48
CA ASN A 13 -13.31 1.26 -6.60
C ASN A 13 -12.48 2.53 -6.85
N LEU A 14 -11.35 2.69 -6.16
CA LEU A 14 -10.44 3.82 -6.36
C LEU A 14 -9.81 3.77 -7.75
N VAL A 15 -9.30 2.61 -8.16
CA VAL A 15 -8.71 2.41 -9.50
C VAL A 15 -9.74 2.69 -10.60
N THR A 16 -10.96 2.21 -10.44
CA THR A 16 -12.06 2.46 -11.39
C THR A 16 -12.42 3.94 -11.46
N LYS A 17 -12.50 4.60 -10.30
CA LYS A 17 -12.86 6.03 -10.22
C LYS A 17 -11.80 6.92 -10.84
N PHE A 18 -10.53 6.69 -10.52
CA PHE A 18 -9.43 7.58 -10.91
C PHE A 18 -8.64 7.10 -12.13
N LYS A 19 -8.94 5.91 -12.65
CA LYS A 19 -8.30 5.31 -13.84
C LYS A 19 -6.78 5.21 -13.71
N THR A 20 -6.28 4.91 -12.53
CA THR A 20 -4.84 4.81 -12.23
C THR A 20 -4.59 3.87 -11.06
N ARG A 21 -3.37 3.30 -11.00
CA ARG A 21 -2.79 2.59 -9.84
C ARG A 21 -1.60 3.37 -9.23
N ASN A 22 -1.35 4.58 -9.73
CA ASN A 22 -0.24 5.40 -9.25
C ASN A 22 -0.60 6.05 -7.91
N PRO A 23 0.10 5.74 -6.79
CA PRO A 23 -0.22 6.25 -5.46
C PRO A 23 -0.07 7.77 -5.34
N PHE A 24 0.85 8.39 -6.08
CA PHE A 24 0.99 9.85 -6.12
C PHE A 24 -0.24 10.53 -6.70
N LYS A 25 -0.80 9.95 -7.78
CA LYS A 25 -2.04 10.46 -8.38
C LYS A 25 -3.22 10.33 -7.43
N PHE A 26 -3.28 9.24 -6.64
CA PHE A 26 -4.32 9.12 -5.60
C PHE A 26 -4.18 10.19 -4.53
N CYS A 27 -2.97 10.43 -4.03
CA CYS A 27 -2.73 11.50 -3.07
C CYS A 27 -3.19 12.86 -3.63
N TYR A 28 -2.85 13.15 -4.90
CA TYR A 28 -3.31 14.37 -5.57
C TYR A 28 -4.84 14.47 -5.66
N TYR A 29 -5.52 13.42 -6.15
CA TYR A 29 -6.98 13.43 -6.31
C TYR A 29 -7.76 13.43 -4.98
N LEU A 30 -7.14 12.92 -3.92
CA LEU A 30 -7.72 12.86 -2.58
C LEU A 30 -7.32 14.06 -1.71
N ASN A 31 -6.57 15.02 -2.26
CA ASN A 31 -6.03 16.18 -1.55
C ASN A 31 -5.22 15.78 -0.30
N ILE A 32 -4.37 14.76 -0.43
CA ILE A 32 -3.45 14.31 0.62
C ILE A 32 -2.05 14.87 0.29
N PRO A 33 -1.58 15.92 0.97
CA PRO A 33 -0.23 16.43 0.78
C PRO A 33 0.84 15.39 1.13
N ILE A 34 1.94 15.40 0.37
CA ILE A 34 3.12 14.59 0.64
C ILE A 34 4.25 15.53 1.00
N LEU A 35 4.82 15.37 2.19
CA LEU A 35 5.95 16.15 2.68
C LEU A 35 7.21 15.30 2.69
N HIS A 36 8.29 15.80 2.10
CA HIS A 36 9.60 15.16 2.13
C HIS A 36 10.45 15.78 3.24
N GLU A 37 10.86 14.95 4.21
CA GLU A 37 11.54 15.39 5.42
C GLU A 37 12.66 14.41 5.80
N PRO A 38 13.70 14.88 6.52
CA PRO A 38 14.74 13.99 7.03
C PRO A 38 14.22 13.23 8.27
N LEU A 39 13.65 12.05 8.07
CA LEU A 39 12.99 11.27 9.13
C LEU A 39 13.91 10.25 9.84
N GLY A 40 15.24 10.32 9.61
CA GLY A 40 16.18 9.38 10.21
C GLY A 40 15.92 7.94 9.75
N ASN A 41 15.60 7.04 10.67
CA ASN A 41 15.34 5.62 10.37
C ASN A 41 13.88 5.32 10.01
N ILE A 42 13.01 6.30 10.07
CA ILE A 42 11.59 6.14 9.71
C ILE A 42 11.46 6.36 8.20
N LYS A 43 10.82 5.44 7.48
CA LYS A 43 10.60 5.56 6.04
C LYS A 43 9.49 6.56 5.70
N GLY A 44 8.41 6.55 6.46
CA GLY A 44 7.30 7.47 6.31
C GLY A 44 6.28 7.26 7.42
N PHE A 45 5.31 8.15 7.48
CA PHE A 45 4.15 7.99 8.34
C PHE A 45 2.98 8.84 7.86
N PHE A 46 1.78 8.38 8.16
CA PHE A 46 0.54 9.09 7.95
C PHE A 46 0.17 9.88 9.22
N GLN A 47 -0.20 11.14 9.05
CA GLN A 47 -0.73 12.00 10.08
C GLN A 47 -2.09 12.53 9.67
N ASN A 48 -3.07 12.48 10.59
CA ASN A 48 -4.36 13.14 10.41
C ASN A 48 -4.52 14.23 11.50
N THR A 49 -4.45 15.49 11.10
CA THR A 49 -4.60 16.64 11.99
C THR A 49 -5.83 17.43 11.58
N LEU A 50 -6.83 17.51 12.46
CA LEU A 50 -8.07 18.23 12.22
C LEU A 50 -8.77 17.82 10.90
N ASN A 51 -8.86 16.54 10.65
CA ASN A 51 -9.39 15.94 9.39
C ASN A 51 -8.60 16.33 8.13
N THR A 52 -7.36 16.77 8.29
CA THR A 52 -6.44 17.00 7.17
C THR A 52 -5.39 15.90 7.16
N PRO A 53 -5.49 14.92 6.24
CA PRO A 53 -4.53 13.86 6.11
C PRO A 53 -3.24 14.40 5.46
N ILE A 54 -2.09 13.98 5.97
CA ILE A 54 -0.76 14.32 5.43
C ILE A 54 0.09 13.06 5.46
N ILE A 55 0.84 12.81 4.38
CA ILE A 55 1.85 11.76 4.34
C ILE A 55 3.23 12.40 4.42
N HIS A 56 4.01 11.95 5.41
CA HIS A 56 5.41 12.33 5.58
C HIS A 56 6.31 11.23 5.02
N LEU A 57 7.25 11.58 4.15
CA LEU A 57 8.21 10.68 3.53
C LEU A 57 9.62 11.05 3.89
N ASN A 58 10.44 10.04 4.17
CA ASN A 58 11.87 10.27 4.34
C ASN A 58 12.51 10.69 3.01
N SER A 59 13.21 11.81 3.04
CA SER A 59 13.91 12.37 1.87
C SER A 59 15.07 11.50 1.34
N ASN A 60 15.49 10.47 2.10
CA ASN A 60 16.58 9.56 1.74
C ASN A 60 16.11 8.25 1.06
N LEU A 61 14.81 8.09 0.80
CA LEU A 61 14.28 6.91 0.13
C LEU A 61 14.62 6.91 -1.36
N ASP A 62 14.86 5.73 -1.92
CA ASP A 62 14.92 5.55 -3.37
C ASP A 62 13.52 5.53 -4.01
N GLU A 63 13.47 5.57 -5.33
CA GLU A 63 12.20 5.66 -6.09
C GLU A 63 11.27 4.47 -5.85
N HIS A 64 11.82 3.25 -5.70
CA HIS A 64 11.02 2.05 -5.45
C HIS A 64 10.45 2.05 -4.02
N GLU A 65 11.28 2.43 -3.04
CA GLU A 65 10.86 2.57 -1.66
C GLU A 65 9.76 3.63 -1.50
N ILE A 66 9.93 4.80 -2.13
CA ILE A 66 8.92 5.88 -2.09
C ILE A 66 7.55 5.38 -2.54
N LYS A 67 7.48 4.65 -3.66
CA LYS A 67 6.20 4.13 -4.17
C LYS A 67 5.51 3.19 -3.19
N CYS A 68 6.27 2.28 -2.57
CA CYS A 68 5.77 1.35 -1.56
C CYS A 68 5.32 2.08 -0.30
N VAL A 69 6.14 3.01 0.21
CA VAL A 69 5.83 3.76 1.43
C VAL A 69 4.60 4.63 1.24
N ILE A 70 4.49 5.39 0.13
CA ILE A 70 3.29 6.19 -0.16
C ILE A 70 2.04 5.30 -0.22
N SER A 71 2.13 4.13 -0.86
CA SER A 71 0.99 3.22 -0.97
C SER A 71 0.54 2.70 0.39
N HIS A 72 1.49 2.42 1.28
CA HIS A 72 1.23 1.96 2.64
C HIS A 72 0.56 3.06 3.49
N GLU A 73 1.14 4.27 3.48
CA GLU A 73 0.58 5.41 4.23
C GLU A 73 -0.78 5.85 3.67
N LEU A 74 -0.98 5.73 2.36
CA LEU A 74 -2.28 5.93 1.72
C LEU A 74 -3.29 4.88 2.18
N GLY A 75 -2.86 3.63 2.39
CA GLY A 75 -3.69 2.59 3.01
C GLY A 75 -4.19 3.01 4.39
N HIS A 76 -3.33 3.54 5.24
CA HIS A 76 -3.73 4.10 6.54
C HIS A 76 -4.72 5.28 6.37
N ALA A 77 -4.43 6.21 5.47
CA ALA A 77 -5.28 7.38 5.24
C ALA A 77 -6.70 7.01 4.77
N ILE A 78 -6.87 5.92 4.03
CA ILE A 78 -8.15 5.49 3.46
C ILE A 78 -8.90 4.54 4.39
N LEU A 79 -8.20 3.53 4.93
CA LEU A 79 -8.82 2.48 5.73
C LEU A 79 -8.98 2.87 7.20
N HIS A 80 -8.11 3.74 7.71
CA HIS A 80 -7.97 4.06 9.13
C HIS A 80 -8.04 5.56 9.40
N LYS A 81 -8.78 6.29 8.58
CA LYS A 81 -8.86 7.78 8.59
C LYS A 81 -9.22 8.38 9.96
N ASP A 82 -9.98 7.63 10.78
CA ASP A 82 -10.40 8.06 12.12
C ASP A 82 -9.34 7.77 13.20
N LEU A 83 -8.25 7.10 12.82
CA LEU A 83 -7.15 6.74 13.69
C LEU A 83 -5.95 7.63 13.39
N ASN A 84 -5.46 8.33 14.41
CA ASN A 84 -4.18 9.01 14.29
C ASN A 84 -3.07 7.96 14.55
N VAL A 85 -2.52 7.38 13.50
CA VAL A 85 -1.56 6.26 13.58
C VAL A 85 -0.33 6.62 14.40
N CYS A 86 0.05 7.91 14.46
CA CYS A 86 1.11 8.38 15.35
C CYS A 86 0.84 8.10 16.83
N PHE A 87 -0.43 7.99 17.25
CA PHE A 87 -0.80 7.66 18.62
C PHE A 87 -0.90 6.15 18.87
N LEU A 88 -0.99 5.32 17.83
CA LEU A 88 -1.13 3.86 17.98
C LEU A 88 0.14 3.18 18.52
N LYS A 89 1.30 3.83 18.50
CA LYS A 89 2.53 3.34 19.13
C LYS A 89 2.41 3.12 20.66
N HIS A 90 1.34 3.62 21.25
CA HIS A 90 1.03 3.43 22.69
C HIS A 90 0.01 2.31 22.95
N TYR A 91 -0.56 1.69 21.90
CA TYR A 91 -1.47 0.55 22.05
C TYR A 91 -0.73 -0.78 21.99
N THR A 92 -1.35 -1.85 22.51
CA THR A 92 -0.77 -3.19 22.55
C THR A 92 -0.40 -3.68 21.14
N PHE A 93 0.70 -4.42 21.01
CA PHE A 93 1.25 -4.96 19.76
C PHE A 93 0.19 -5.54 18.82
N SER A 94 -0.80 -6.27 19.33
CA SER A 94 -1.83 -6.91 18.51
C SER A 94 -2.77 -5.96 17.76
N VAL A 95 -2.96 -4.74 18.24
CA VAL A 95 -3.82 -3.74 17.58
C VAL A 95 -3.05 -3.04 16.46
N THR A 96 -1.78 -2.69 16.72
CA THR A 96 -0.88 -2.12 15.71
C THR A 96 -0.66 -3.08 14.55
N ASP A 97 -0.38 -4.35 14.83
CA ASP A 97 -0.16 -5.39 13.82
C ASP A 97 -1.33 -5.55 12.85
N ARG A 98 -2.54 -5.38 13.34
CA ARG A 98 -3.74 -5.45 12.51
C ARG A 98 -3.80 -4.31 11.49
N TYR A 99 -3.60 -3.07 11.91
CA TYR A 99 -3.65 -1.91 11.02
C TYR A 99 -2.51 -1.90 10.01
N GLU A 100 -1.33 -2.31 10.44
CA GLU A 100 -0.17 -2.52 9.57
C GLU A 100 -0.46 -3.59 8.50
N ASN A 101 -1.05 -4.70 8.91
CA ASN A 101 -1.42 -5.79 8.00
C ASN A 101 -2.49 -5.34 6.98
N GLU A 102 -3.49 -4.56 7.41
CA GLU A 102 -4.51 -4.00 6.51
C GLU A 102 -3.90 -3.00 5.52
N ALA A 103 -2.95 -2.14 5.94
CA ALA A 103 -2.21 -1.23 5.07
C ALA A 103 -1.29 -1.97 4.08
N ASN A 104 -0.62 -3.04 4.52
CA ASN A 104 0.19 -3.90 3.65
C ASN A 104 -0.66 -4.59 2.57
N LYS A 105 -1.85 -5.10 2.94
CA LYS A 105 -2.80 -5.67 1.99
C LYS A 105 -3.28 -4.65 0.98
N PHE A 106 -3.61 -3.44 1.43
CA PHE A 106 -3.97 -2.33 0.55
C PHE A 106 -2.85 -2.02 -0.45
N THR A 107 -1.60 -1.97 0.03
CA THR A 107 -0.41 -1.73 -0.80
C THR A 107 -0.24 -2.81 -1.87
N ALA A 108 -0.33 -4.08 -1.49
CA ALA A 108 -0.24 -5.20 -2.42
C ALA A 108 -1.35 -5.15 -3.48
N GLU A 109 -2.61 -4.91 -3.08
CA GLU A 109 -3.74 -4.79 -4.00
C GLU A 109 -3.61 -3.58 -4.93
N LEU A 110 -3.03 -2.47 -4.46
CA LEU A 110 -2.82 -1.27 -5.27
C LEU A 110 -1.70 -1.44 -6.29
N LEU A 111 -0.55 -1.97 -5.86
CA LEU A 111 0.67 -2.00 -6.69
C LEU A 111 0.74 -3.21 -7.62
N ILE A 112 0.05 -4.31 -7.30
CA ILE A 112 0.07 -5.54 -8.07
C ILE A 112 -1.31 -5.77 -8.69
N ASP A 113 -1.42 -5.52 -10.00
CA ASP A 113 -2.63 -5.81 -10.76
C ASP A 113 -2.78 -7.31 -10.98
N ASP A 114 -3.95 -7.88 -10.65
CA ASP A 114 -4.19 -9.33 -10.75
C ASP A 114 -4.10 -9.82 -12.19
N ASN A 115 -4.68 -9.09 -13.14
CA ASN A 115 -4.66 -9.51 -14.54
C ASN A 115 -3.23 -9.48 -15.07
N MET A 116 -2.48 -8.42 -14.76
CA MET A 116 -1.08 -8.33 -15.18
C MET A 116 -0.22 -9.44 -14.56
N LEU A 117 -0.47 -9.79 -13.29
CA LEU A 117 0.23 -10.89 -12.62
C LEU A 117 -0.08 -12.23 -13.28
N ILE A 118 -1.36 -12.51 -13.59
CA ILE A 118 -1.79 -13.72 -14.28
C ILE A 118 -1.18 -13.79 -15.69
N ASP A 119 -1.27 -12.72 -16.48
CA ASP A 119 -0.71 -12.66 -17.84
C ASP A 119 0.79 -12.97 -17.85
N ILE A 120 1.55 -12.43 -16.90
CA ILE A 120 3.00 -12.70 -16.78
C ILE A 120 3.26 -14.17 -16.46
N MET A 121 2.47 -14.76 -15.58
CA MET A 121 2.63 -16.17 -15.19
C MET A 121 2.23 -17.12 -16.32
N GLU A 122 1.22 -16.79 -17.12
CA GLU A 122 0.81 -17.58 -18.29
C GLU A 122 1.89 -17.57 -19.39
N VAL A 123 2.56 -16.44 -19.58
CA VAL A 123 3.65 -16.32 -20.56
C VAL A 123 4.93 -16.99 -20.08
N ASN A 124 5.20 -16.98 -18.77
CA ASN A 124 6.41 -17.54 -18.17
C ASN A 124 6.09 -18.43 -16.97
N ASN A 125 5.83 -19.71 -17.22
CA ASN A 125 5.47 -20.70 -16.20
C ASN A 125 6.55 -20.96 -15.13
N LEU A 126 7.77 -20.48 -15.34
CA LEU A 126 8.92 -20.67 -14.44
C LEU A 126 9.32 -19.39 -13.71
N ILE A 127 8.51 -18.32 -13.83
CA ILE A 127 8.82 -17.05 -13.16
C ILE A 127 8.83 -17.21 -11.64
N THR A 128 9.85 -16.69 -11.01
CA THR A 128 10.03 -16.75 -9.56
C THR A 128 9.39 -15.57 -8.85
N ILE A 129 9.15 -15.73 -7.53
CA ILE A 129 8.68 -14.61 -6.68
C ILE A 129 9.63 -13.43 -6.73
N ASP A 130 10.95 -13.67 -6.76
CA ASP A 130 11.96 -12.62 -6.82
C ASP A 130 11.93 -11.84 -8.15
N GLU A 131 11.68 -12.52 -9.26
CA GLU A 131 11.53 -11.87 -10.57
C GLU A 131 10.25 -11.02 -10.62
N LEU A 132 9.15 -11.53 -10.08
CA LEU A 132 7.90 -10.77 -9.96
C LEU A 132 8.06 -9.57 -9.00
N SER A 133 8.76 -9.74 -7.90
CA SER A 133 9.08 -8.66 -6.96
C SER A 133 9.84 -7.52 -7.66
N LYS A 134 10.84 -7.86 -8.45
CA LYS A 134 11.60 -6.87 -9.27
C LYS A 134 10.73 -6.23 -10.36
N TYR A 135 9.89 -7.02 -11.02
CA TYR A 135 9.01 -6.54 -12.08
C TYR A 135 8.01 -5.49 -11.56
N PHE A 136 7.34 -5.78 -10.45
CA PHE A 136 6.37 -4.87 -9.84
C PHE A 136 7.03 -3.78 -8.97
N GLY A 137 8.33 -3.91 -8.65
CA GLY A 137 9.07 -3.01 -7.76
C GLY A 137 8.52 -3.01 -6.33
N VAL A 138 8.17 -4.20 -5.82
CA VAL A 138 7.59 -4.39 -4.49
C VAL A 138 8.32 -5.49 -3.71
N PRO A 139 8.29 -5.49 -2.37
CA PRO A 139 8.78 -6.60 -1.56
C PRO A 139 8.16 -7.95 -1.93
N SER A 140 8.94 -9.02 -1.81
CA SER A 140 8.52 -10.39 -2.15
C SER A 140 7.33 -10.89 -1.33
N GLU A 141 7.14 -10.37 -0.10
CA GLU A 141 6.00 -10.66 0.76
C GLU A 141 4.67 -10.24 0.10
N PHE A 142 4.67 -9.14 -0.67
CA PHE A 142 3.45 -8.69 -1.35
C PHE A 142 3.09 -9.59 -2.53
N ILE A 143 4.09 -10.13 -3.24
CA ILE A 143 3.87 -11.15 -4.26
C ILE A 143 3.32 -12.44 -3.62
N SER A 144 3.94 -12.91 -2.54
CA SER A 144 3.49 -14.10 -1.79
C SER A 144 2.07 -13.93 -1.27
N TYR A 145 1.74 -12.75 -0.76
CA TYR A 145 0.37 -12.41 -0.36
C TYR A 145 -0.62 -12.52 -1.52
N LYS A 146 -0.28 -11.99 -2.70
CA LYS A 146 -1.15 -12.07 -3.89
C LYS A 146 -1.39 -13.51 -4.31
N PHE A 147 -0.37 -14.38 -4.32
CA PHE A 147 -0.52 -15.78 -4.64
C PHE A 147 -1.49 -16.55 -3.75
N THR A 148 -1.49 -16.24 -2.44
CA THR A 148 -2.42 -16.90 -1.50
C THR A 148 -3.88 -16.46 -1.68
N HIS A 149 -4.12 -15.40 -2.45
CA HIS A 149 -5.43 -14.77 -2.59
C HIS A 149 -5.91 -14.61 -4.04
N LEU A 150 -5.09 -15.03 -5.02
CA LEU A 150 -5.52 -15.19 -6.39
C LEU A 150 -6.38 -16.46 -6.48
N ASN A 151 -7.65 -16.28 -6.88
CA ASN A 151 -8.46 -17.39 -7.33
C ASN A 151 -8.03 -17.71 -8.76
N PHE A 152 -7.24 -18.75 -8.94
CA PHE A 152 -7.04 -19.36 -10.23
C PHE A 152 -8.33 -20.09 -10.61
N ASN A 153 -9.15 -19.47 -11.45
CA ASN A 153 -10.32 -20.12 -12.04
C ASN A 153 -9.90 -20.96 -13.24
#